data_9533c709ea062e91980e4d2f3455ca2a
#
_entry.id   9533c709ea062e91980e4d2f3455ca2a
#
_cell.length_a   1.000
_cell.length_b   1.000
_cell.length_c   1.000
_cell.angle_alpha   90.00
_cell.angle_beta   90.00
_cell.angle_gamma   90.00
#
_symmetry.space_group_name_H-M   'P 1'
#
loop_
_entity.id
_entity.type
_entity.pdbx_description
1 polymer ?
#
loop_
_entity_poly.entity_id
_entity_poly.type
_entity_poly.pdbx_seq_one_letter_code
_entity_poly.pdbx_strand_id
1 'polypeptide(L)'
;MSASIKQESLGRAWLLGIVLDDKRFQKALQSCADIVTMDLEDAVTPDNKVKARERVVELIGKERKFLGGRKVWVRINDLFSPWGLQDLDAIAGLDVDGIVYPRVRGAEEVWAVRRKLNERGSKAKLKLILETPQAFMNINDIMRVPGIDSLTHGSGDLTLETGISLDDRTSLGFTATQTVLAARAYGAHVTDGLHMEDWRNEDAVRAYIRHAKMQGFDGLNSFYLPHMALIKEILTPTAQEVEHARRVIAAYEVAQKQGVPALVLDGKAILIHEFEKAHKLVREFDEMAHG
;
A
#
# COMPACT_ATOMS: atom_id res chain seq x y z
N MET A 1 -17.53 -19.95 -11.38
CA MET A 1 -17.01 -19.52 -10.08
C MET A 1 -15.55 -19.10 -10.31
N SER A 2 -15.27 -17.81 -10.45
CA SER A 2 -13.90 -17.32 -10.46
C SER A 2 -13.33 -17.51 -9.06
N ALA A 3 -12.25 -18.28 -8.93
CA ALA A 3 -11.54 -18.39 -7.67
C ALA A 3 -11.09 -16.97 -7.28
N SER A 4 -11.69 -16.41 -6.26
CA SER A 4 -11.25 -15.13 -5.67
C SER A 4 -9.79 -15.30 -5.28
N ILE A 5 -8.89 -14.63 -5.98
CA ILE A 5 -7.47 -14.59 -5.62
C ILE A 5 -7.42 -14.04 -4.20
N LYS A 6 -6.96 -14.87 -3.26
CA LYS A 6 -6.88 -14.49 -1.84
C LYS A 6 -5.81 -13.39 -1.72
N GLN A 7 -6.25 -12.14 -1.59
CA GLN A 7 -5.36 -11.01 -1.39
C GLN A 7 -4.91 -11.00 0.07
N GLU A 8 -3.61 -11.10 0.32
CA GLU A 8 -3.05 -10.93 1.66
C GLU A 8 -3.11 -9.44 2.05
N SER A 9 -3.63 -9.12 3.22
CA SER A 9 -3.59 -7.77 3.76
C SER A 9 -2.16 -7.43 4.16
N LEU A 10 -1.58 -6.39 3.56
CA LEU A 10 -0.24 -5.88 3.91
C LEU A 10 -0.29 -4.75 4.95
N GLY A 11 -1.48 -4.39 5.41
CA GLY A 11 -1.69 -3.31 6.38
C GLY A 11 -2.23 -2.03 5.74
N ARG A 12 -2.84 -1.17 6.57
CA ARG A 12 -3.53 0.06 6.16
C ARG A 12 -2.66 1.30 6.24
N ALA A 13 -1.88 1.39 7.32
CA ALA A 13 -1.09 2.59 7.64
C ALA A 13 0.39 2.33 7.42
N TRP A 14 0.95 2.96 6.37
CA TRP A 14 2.36 2.85 5.98
C TRP A 14 3.09 4.15 6.28
N LEU A 15 4.08 4.11 7.15
CA LEU A 15 4.89 5.25 7.52
C LEU A 15 6.26 5.20 6.85
N LEU A 16 6.66 6.29 6.18
CA LEU A 16 8.03 6.46 5.69
C LEU A 16 8.94 6.85 6.85
N GLY A 17 9.93 6.02 7.15
CA GLY A 17 10.86 6.16 8.26
C GLY A 17 12.19 6.76 7.85
N ILE A 18 12.63 7.81 8.55
CA ILE A 18 13.92 8.47 8.35
C ILE A 18 15.00 7.72 9.13
N VAL A 19 15.79 6.90 8.44
CA VAL A 19 16.76 5.97 9.08
C VAL A 19 18.00 6.64 9.67
N LEU A 20 18.33 7.85 9.26
CA LEU A 20 19.50 8.61 9.75
C LEU A 20 19.19 9.47 10.99
N ASP A 21 17.96 9.52 11.46
CA ASP A 21 17.57 10.18 12.70
C ASP A 21 17.01 9.12 13.67
N ASP A 22 17.85 8.61 14.55
CA ASP A 22 17.49 7.53 15.48
C ASP A 22 16.26 7.87 16.33
N LYS A 23 16.10 9.13 16.75
CA LYS A 23 14.94 9.53 17.56
C LYS A 23 13.64 9.49 16.77
N ARG A 24 13.64 9.97 15.53
CA ARG A 24 12.48 9.92 14.64
C ARG A 24 12.18 8.50 14.23
N PHE A 25 13.22 7.72 13.92
CA PHE A 25 13.05 6.32 13.53
C PHE A 25 12.48 5.49 14.68
N GLN A 26 12.96 5.67 15.93
CA GLN A 26 12.38 5.03 17.10
C GLN A 26 10.91 5.41 17.31
N LYS A 27 10.55 6.69 17.18
CA LYS A 27 9.15 7.10 17.25
C LYS A 27 8.29 6.45 16.17
N ALA A 28 8.84 6.29 14.95
CA ALA A 28 8.17 5.57 13.87
C ALA A 28 7.92 4.11 14.24
N LEU A 29 8.94 3.42 14.78
CA LEU A 29 8.82 2.02 15.22
C LEU A 29 7.83 1.84 16.38
N GLN A 30 7.69 2.82 17.27
CA GLN A 30 6.74 2.80 18.38
C GLN A 30 5.32 3.25 17.97
N SER A 31 5.12 3.70 16.75
CA SER A 31 3.83 4.19 16.28
C SER A 31 2.81 3.06 16.05
N CYS A 32 1.57 3.45 15.82
CA CYS A 32 0.51 2.53 15.41
C CYS A 32 0.54 2.18 13.92
N ALA A 33 1.55 2.61 13.14
CA ALA A 33 1.70 2.21 11.75
C ALA A 33 1.76 0.68 11.63
N ASP A 34 1.13 0.12 10.60
CA ASP A 34 1.23 -1.31 10.32
C ASP A 34 2.61 -1.64 9.72
N ILE A 35 3.10 -0.77 8.87
CA ILE A 35 4.42 -0.87 8.22
C ILE A 35 5.20 0.41 8.45
N VAL A 36 6.47 0.26 8.84
CA VAL A 36 7.46 1.34 8.79
C VAL A 36 8.45 1.02 7.68
N THR A 37 8.43 1.81 6.61
CA THR A 37 9.33 1.65 5.47
C THR A 37 10.62 2.43 5.73
N MET A 38 11.76 1.77 5.73
CA MET A 38 13.08 2.41 5.76
C MET A 38 13.33 3.07 4.41
N ASP A 39 13.48 4.38 4.39
CA ASP A 39 13.56 5.14 3.16
C ASP A 39 15.01 5.47 2.78
N LEU A 40 15.42 5.06 1.59
CA LEU A 40 16.70 5.44 0.96
C LEU A 40 16.52 6.50 -0.14
N GLU A 41 15.26 6.85 -0.46
CA GLU A 41 14.94 7.79 -1.53
C GLU A 41 14.75 9.21 -0.98
N ASP A 42 13.57 9.80 -1.07
CA ASP A 42 13.29 11.22 -0.83
C ASP A 42 13.63 11.70 0.58
N ALA A 43 13.55 10.84 1.59
CA ALA A 43 13.94 11.22 2.96
C ALA A 43 15.46 11.34 3.16
N VAL A 44 16.27 11.11 2.11
CA VAL A 44 17.73 11.09 2.18
C VAL A 44 18.32 12.00 1.11
N THR A 45 19.10 12.99 1.53
CA THR A 45 19.82 13.89 0.60
C THR A 45 20.90 13.14 -0.18
N PRO A 46 21.28 13.58 -1.40
CA PRO A 46 22.30 12.93 -2.22
C PRO A 46 23.57 12.54 -1.47
N ASP A 47 24.12 13.46 -0.68
CA ASP A 47 25.36 13.26 0.07
C ASP A 47 25.26 12.18 1.18
N ASN A 48 24.06 11.85 1.59
CA ASN A 48 23.79 10.87 2.65
C ASN A 48 23.30 9.52 2.16
N LYS A 49 23.12 9.32 0.85
CA LYS A 49 22.58 8.06 0.28
C LYS A 49 23.39 6.82 0.69
N VAL A 50 24.73 6.90 0.59
CA VAL A 50 25.61 5.79 0.98
C VAL A 50 25.48 5.50 2.46
N LYS A 51 25.54 6.53 3.31
CA LYS A 51 25.40 6.39 4.76
C LYS A 51 24.05 5.80 5.17
N ALA A 52 22.97 6.21 4.52
CA ALA A 52 21.64 5.68 4.78
C ALA A 52 21.55 4.20 4.42
N ARG A 53 22.10 3.80 3.26
CA ARG A 53 22.17 2.39 2.84
C ARG A 53 22.94 1.55 3.87
N GLU A 54 24.13 1.99 4.29
CA GLU A 54 24.94 1.32 5.30
C GLU A 54 24.17 1.17 6.61
N ARG A 55 23.46 2.22 7.04
CA ARG A 55 22.62 2.18 8.24
C ARG A 55 21.47 1.18 8.12
N VAL A 56 20.79 1.10 6.99
CA VAL A 56 19.74 0.10 6.75
C VAL A 56 20.30 -1.32 6.80
N VAL A 57 21.45 -1.57 6.16
CA VAL A 57 22.14 -2.87 6.18
C VAL A 57 22.50 -3.26 7.62
N GLU A 58 23.02 -2.33 8.40
CA GLU A 58 23.37 -2.55 9.80
C GLU A 58 22.13 -2.89 10.66
N LEU A 59 21.07 -2.09 10.55
CA LEU A 59 19.80 -2.31 11.26
C LEU A 59 19.21 -3.70 10.99
N ILE A 60 19.21 -4.12 9.73
CA ILE A 60 18.64 -5.42 9.36
C ILE A 60 19.57 -6.56 9.77
N GLY A 61 20.88 -6.43 9.54
CA GLY A 61 21.85 -7.52 9.78
C GLY A 61 22.21 -7.69 11.24
N LYS A 62 22.62 -6.61 11.91
CA LYS A 62 23.16 -6.66 13.27
C LYS A 62 22.17 -6.29 14.36
N GLU A 63 21.26 -5.40 14.04
CA GLU A 63 20.34 -4.77 15.00
C GLU A 63 18.87 -5.16 14.78
N ARG A 64 18.60 -6.30 14.14
CA ARG A 64 17.24 -6.77 13.85
C ARG A 64 16.30 -6.69 15.06
N LYS A 65 16.81 -6.96 16.27
CA LYS A 65 16.07 -6.86 17.52
C LYS A 65 15.57 -5.43 17.82
N PHE A 66 16.29 -4.41 17.32
CA PHE A 66 15.91 -3.01 17.45
C PHE A 66 14.58 -2.68 16.73
N LEU A 67 14.25 -3.45 15.71
CA LEU A 67 13.03 -3.29 14.93
C LEU A 67 11.77 -3.83 15.63
N GLY A 68 11.92 -4.41 16.84
CA GLY A 68 10.79 -4.79 17.70
C GLY A 68 9.84 -5.83 17.10
N GLY A 69 10.34 -6.72 16.23
CA GLY A 69 9.51 -7.72 15.55
C GLY A 69 8.65 -7.18 14.41
N ARG A 70 8.80 -5.90 14.05
CA ARG A 70 8.06 -5.29 12.95
C ARG A 70 8.50 -5.85 11.59
N LYS A 71 7.58 -5.85 10.64
CA LYS A 71 7.88 -6.12 9.23
C LYS A 71 8.83 -5.07 8.70
N VAL A 72 9.87 -5.52 7.99
CA VAL A 72 10.94 -4.68 7.46
C VAL A 72 10.73 -4.46 5.96
N TRP A 73 10.42 -3.24 5.60
CA TRP A 73 10.30 -2.80 4.22
C TRP A 73 11.34 -1.72 3.94
N VAL A 74 11.93 -1.75 2.74
CA VAL A 74 12.94 -0.76 2.33
C VAL A 74 12.52 -0.13 1.02
N ARG A 75 12.39 1.21 0.97
CA ARG A 75 12.26 1.93 -0.28
C ARG A 75 13.66 2.23 -0.80
N ILE A 76 14.02 1.62 -1.91
CA ILE A 76 15.28 1.85 -2.61
C ILE A 76 15.16 3.06 -3.55
N ASN A 77 16.28 3.55 -4.08
CA ASN A 77 16.25 4.50 -5.19
C ASN A 77 15.90 3.80 -6.51
N ASP A 78 15.35 4.53 -7.48
CA ASP A 78 15.07 3.97 -8.80
C ASP A 78 16.36 3.55 -9.52
N LEU A 79 16.29 2.52 -10.39
CA LEU A 79 17.45 1.90 -11.01
C LEU A 79 18.21 2.82 -11.98
N PHE A 80 17.59 3.91 -12.45
CA PHE A 80 18.25 4.91 -13.30
C PHE A 80 18.96 5.99 -12.50
N SER A 81 18.76 6.04 -11.17
CA SER A 81 19.52 6.90 -10.30
C SER A 81 20.95 6.37 -10.09
N PRO A 82 21.90 7.21 -9.67
CA PRO A 82 23.25 6.75 -9.35
C PRO A 82 23.33 5.75 -8.19
N TRP A 83 22.24 5.54 -7.43
CA TRP A 83 22.23 4.76 -6.19
C TRP A 83 21.40 3.48 -6.28
N GLY A 84 20.43 3.40 -7.19
CA GLY A 84 19.39 2.34 -7.19
C GLY A 84 19.96 0.92 -7.33
N LEU A 85 20.93 0.72 -8.24
CA LEU A 85 21.56 -0.60 -8.40
C LEU A 85 22.33 -1.03 -7.14
N GLN A 86 23.05 -0.11 -6.50
CA GLN A 86 23.79 -0.40 -5.28
C GLN A 86 22.83 -0.64 -4.09
N ASP A 87 21.72 0.07 -4.02
CA ASP A 87 20.70 -0.17 -3.02
C ASP A 87 20.10 -1.58 -3.17
N LEU A 88 19.71 -1.93 -4.40
CA LEU A 88 19.15 -3.24 -4.70
C LEU A 88 20.16 -4.37 -4.38
N ASP A 89 21.43 -4.20 -4.76
CA ASP A 89 22.47 -5.18 -4.44
C ASP A 89 22.67 -5.37 -2.93
N ALA A 90 22.65 -4.28 -2.17
CA ALA A 90 22.87 -4.30 -0.74
C ALA A 90 21.68 -4.93 0.02
N ILE A 91 20.44 -4.70 -0.44
CA ILE A 91 19.22 -5.08 0.28
C ILE A 91 18.70 -6.45 -0.15
N ALA A 92 18.85 -6.84 -1.42
CA ALA A 92 18.22 -8.06 -1.96
C ALA A 92 18.63 -9.37 -1.26
N GLY A 93 19.79 -9.41 -0.61
CA GLY A 93 20.27 -10.58 0.14
C GLY A 93 19.95 -10.55 1.64
N LEU A 94 19.28 -9.51 2.13
CA LEU A 94 18.95 -9.37 3.54
C LEU A 94 17.57 -9.96 3.85
N ASP A 95 17.34 -10.26 5.13
CA ASP A 95 16.04 -10.70 5.63
C ASP A 95 15.07 -9.51 5.74
N VAL A 96 14.49 -9.14 4.59
CA VAL A 96 13.48 -8.09 4.47
C VAL A 96 12.13 -8.68 4.08
N ASP A 97 11.04 -8.11 4.61
CA ASP A 97 9.68 -8.51 4.26
C ASP A 97 9.28 -7.96 2.89
N GLY A 98 9.86 -6.84 2.47
CA GLY A 98 9.59 -6.29 1.16
C GLY A 98 10.50 -5.14 0.72
N ILE A 99 10.51 -4.94 -0.59
CA ILE A 99 11.15 -3.80 -1.26
C ILE A 99 10.06 -2.93 -1.87
N VAL A 100 10.19 -1.62 -1.68
CA VAL A 100 9.39 -0.59 -2.36
C VAL A 100 10.24 -0.02 -3.48
N TYR A 101 9.81 -0.19 -4.73
CA TYR A 101 10.47 0.31 -5.91
C TYR A 101 9.72 1.54 -6.43
N PRO A 102 10.34 2.73 -6.36
CA PRO A 102 9.73 3.99 -6.79
C PRO A 102 9.90 4.21 -8.30
N ARG A 103 9.17 5.20 -8.84
CA ARG A 103 9.34 5.75 -10.19
C ARG A 103 9.40 4.71 -11.30
N VAL A 104 8.68 3.59 -11.15
CA VAL A 104 8.63 2.57 -12.19
C VAL A 104 8.11 3.16 -13.50
N ARG A 105 8.71 2.78 -14.63
CA ARG A 105 8.34 3.26 -15.97
C ARG A 105 7.91 2.12 -16.91
N GLY A 106 8.48 0.92 -16.70
CA GLY A 106 8.21 -0.24 -17.55
C GLY A 106 8.47 -1.58 -16.89
N ALA A 107 8.08 -2.64 -17.59
CA ALA A 107 8.22 -4.02 -17.10
C ALA A 107 9.68 -4.45 -16.92
N GLU A 108 10.58 -3.91 -17.71
CA GLU A 108 12.02 -4.27 -17.70
C GLU A 108 12.67 -3.98 -16.36
N GLU A 109 12.31 -2.86 -15.73
CA GLU A 109 12.81 -2.48 -14.40
C GLU A 109 12.32 -3.48 -13.35
N VAL A 110 11.04 -3.84 -13.42
CA VAL A 110 10.43 -4.79 -12.48
C VAL A 110 11.07 -6.17 -12.64
N TRP A 111 11.32 -6.61 -13.88
CA TRP A 111 12.07 -7.84 -14.16
C TRP A 111 13.49 -7.79 -13.61
N ALA A 112 14.18 -6.65 -13.71
CA ALA A 112 15.53 -6.49 -13.16
C ALA A 112 15.53 -6.64 -11.63
N VAL A 113 14.58 -5.99 -10.95
CA VAL A 113 14.40 -6.12 -9.49
C VAL A 113 14.08 -7.57 -9.11
N ARG A 114 13.10 -8.21 -9.78
CA ARG A 114 12.71 -9.60 -9.48
C ARG A 114 13.84 -10.59 -9.71
N ARG A 115 14.58 -10.44 -10.82
CA ARG A 115 15.74 -11.28 -11.10
C ARG A 115 16.79 -11.17 -9.99
N LYS A 116 17.11 -9.95 -9.54
CA LYS A 116 18.08 -9.75 -8.46
C LYS A 116 17.62 -10.40 -7.15
N LEU A 117 16.35 -10.25 -6.78
CA LEU A 117 15.77 -10.91 -5.62
C LEU A 117 15.88 -12.43 -5.71
N ASN A 118 15.54 -13.01 -6.86
CA ASN A 118 15.62 -14.45 -7.10
C ASN A 118 17.07 -14.96 -7.04
N GLU A 119 18.03 -14.25 -7.64
CA GLU A 119 19.47 -14.56 -7.60
C GLU A 119 20.01 -14.61 -6.16
N ARG A 120 19.46 -13.79 -5.28
CA ARG A 120 19.80 -13.75 -3.84
C ARG A 120 18.97 -14.72 -2.98
N GLY A 121 18.05 -15.47 -3.58
CA GLY A 121 17.13 -16.35 -2.85
C GLY A 121 16.15 -15.60 -1.93
N SER A 122 15.93 -14.32 -2.19
CA SER A 122 15.08 -13.46 -1.37
C SER A 122 13.60 -13.83 -1.52
N LYS A 123 12.88 -13.84 -0.39
CA LYS A 123 11.42 -13.98 -0.34
C LYS A 123 10.70 -12.63 -0.19
N ALA A 124 11.45 -11.52 -0.32
CA ALA A 124 10.91 -10.19 -0.18
C ALA A 124 9.76 -9.95 -1.16
N LYS A 125 8.68 -9.39 -0.64
CA LYS A 125 7.56 -8.89 -1.44
C LYS A 125 7.99 -7.66 -2.22
N LEU A 126 7.33 -7.39 -3.34
CA LEU A 126 7.62 -6.23 -4.17
C LEU A 126 6.41 -5.29 -4.23
N LYS A 127 6.64 -4.06 -3.83
CA LYS A 127 5.70 -2.96 -3.97
C LYS A 127 6.23 -1.96 -4.99
N LEU A 128 5.39 -1.55 -5.93
CA LEU A 128 5.73 -0.54 -6.93
C LEU A 128 5.01 0.76 -6.64
N ILE A 129 5.67 1.90 -6.87
CA ILE A 129 5.02 3.21 -6.85
C ILE A 129 4.80 3.66 -8.29
N LEU A 130 3.52 3.83 -8.65
CA LEU A 130 3.07 4.35 -9.95
C LEU A 130 2.98 5.87 -9.84
N GLU A 131 4.04 6.55 -10.22
CA GLU A 131 4.21 8.00 -10.02
C GLU A 131 4.86 8.68 -11.22
N THR A 132 4.97 7.98 -12.35
CA THR A 132 5.45 8.51 -13.63
C THR A 132 4.37 8.37 -14.69
N PRO A 133 4.27 9.28 -15.68
CA PRO A 133 3.34 9.12 -16.80
C PRO A 133 3.53 7.79 -17.53
N GLN A 134 4.79 7.34 -17.68
CA GLN A 134 5.12 6.09 -18.36
C GLN A 134 4.56 4.87 -17.61
N ALA A 135 4.53 4.89 -16.26
CA ALA A 135 3.94 3.80 -15.49
C ALA A 135 2.48 3.56 -15.88
N PHE A 136 1.70 4.63 -16.06
CA PHE A 136 0.29 4.55 -16.44
C PHE A 136 0.08 4.13 -17.89
N MET A 137 0.99 4.52 -18.79
CA MET A 137 0.95 4.05 -20.18
C MET A 137 1.33 2.58 -20.29
N ASN A 138 2.18 2.06 -19.43
CA ASN A 138 2.72 0.70 -19.43
C ASN A 138 2.14 -0.21 -18.35
N ILE A 139 1.11 0.22 -17.62
CA ILE A 139 0.61 -0.46 -16.41
C ILE A 139 0.29 -1.94 -16.63
N ASN A 140 -0.28 -2.29 -17.79
CA ASN A 140 -0.63 -3.67 -18.10
C ASN A 140 0.61 -4.56 -18.27
N ASP A 141 1.66 -4.05 -18.90
CA ASP A 141 2.90 -4.81 -19.10
C ASP A 141 3.68 -4.93 -17.80
N ILE A 142 3.70 -3.86 -16.99
CA ILE A 142 4.25 -3.88 -15.63
C ILE A 142 3.57 -4.98 -14.81
N MET A 143 2.24 -5.01 -14.77
CA MET A 143 1.48 -5.94 -13.94
C MET A 143 1.54 -7.40 -14.40
N ARG A 144 1.96 -7.68 -15.63
CA ARG A 144 2.24 -9.05 -16.10
C ARG A 144 3.52 -9.65 -15.54
N VAL A 145 4.39 -8.82 -14.95
CA VAL A 145 5.59 -9.33 -14.27
C VAL A 145 5.15 -10.06 -12.99
N PRO A 146 5.50 -11.34 -12.80
CA PRO A 146 5.05 -12.10 -11.64
C PRO A 146 5.65 -11.59 -10.33
N GLY A 147 4.88 -11.69 -9.26
CA GLY A 147 5.34 -11.41 -7.91
C GLY A 147 5.33 -9.91 -7.54
N ILE A 148 4.49 -9.11 -8.17
CA ILE A 148 4.14 -7.80 -7.67
C ILE A 148 3.05 -7.99 -6.60
N ASP A 149 3.39 -7.66 -5.34
CA ASP A 149 2.51 -7.90 -4.20
C ASP A 149 1.67 -6.66 -3.85
N SER A 150 2.15 -5.46 -4.20
CA SER A 150 1.45 -4.21 -3.89
C SER A 150 1.75 -3.10 -4.89
N LEU A 151 0.78 -2.21 -5.04
CA LEU A 151 0.92 -0.95 -5.77
C LEU A 151 0.69 0.24 -4.84
N THR A 152 1.33 1.36 -5.16
CA THR A 152 1.02 2.69 -4.60
C THR A 152 0.73 3.65 -5.75
N HIS A 153 -0.33 4.42 -5.63
CA HIS A 153 -0.54 5.62 -6.43
C HIS A 153 0.29 6.76 -5.82
N GLY A 154 1.28 7.25 -6.56
CA GLY A 154 2.20 8.31 -6.14
C GLY A 154 1.84 9.64 -6.79
N SER A 155 0.95 10.44 -6.19
CA SER A 155 0.48 11.70 -6.78
C SER A 155 1.55 12.79 -6.80
N GLY A 156 2.51 12.79 -5.87
CA GLY A 156 3.53 13.85 -5.77
C GLY A 156 4.37 13.99 -7.03
N ASP A 157 5.15 12.99 -7.37
CA ASP A 157 6.00 12.99 -8.56
C ASP A 157 5.21 13.02 -9.86
N LEU A 158 4.04 12.35 -9.88
CA LEU A 158 3.15 12.40 -11.04
C LEU A 158 2.72 13.83 -11.38
N THR A 159 2.36 14.63 -10.37
CA THR A 159 1.99 16.03 -10.58
C THR A 159 3.17 16.88 -11.03
N LEU A 160 4.37 16.59 -10.54
CA LEU A 160 5.58 17.27 -10.96
C LEU A 160 5.88 17.03 -12.47
N GLU A 161 5.72 15.79 -12.94
CA GLU A 161 6.00 15.44 -14.35
C GLU A 161 4.86 15.85 -15.31
N THR A 162 3.61 15.84 -14.84
CA THR A 162 2.44 16.13 -15.70
C THR A 162 1.97 17.57 -15.68
N GLY A 163 2.34 18.34 -14.63
CA GLY A 163 1.80 19.68 -14.39
C GLY A 163 0.35 19.69 -13.87
N ILE A 164 -0.24 18.54 -13.57
CA ILE A 164 -1.56 18.46 -12.91
C ILE A 164 -1.42 19.04 -11.50
N SER A 165 -2.38 19.85 -11.06
CA SER A 165 -2.39 20.34 -9.67
C SER A 165 -2.58 19.19 -8.69
N LEU A 166 -1.86 19.20 -7.57
CA LEU A 166 -2.02 18.22 -6.49
C LEU A 166 -3.43 18.24 -5.89
N ASP A 167 -4.12 19.37 -5.94
CA ASP A 167 -5.49 19.54 -5.45
C ASP A 167 -6.57 19.18 -6.49
N ASP A 168 -6.19 18.95 -7.76
CA ASP A 168 -7.13 18.49 -8.78
C ASP A 168 -7.44 16.99 -8.61
N ARG A 169 -8.33 16.70 -7.67
CA ARG A 169 -8.78 15.34 -7.38
C ARG A 169 -9.52 14.68 -8.54
N THR A 170 -10.04 15.43 -9.49
CA THR A 170 -10.74 14.89 -10.66
C THR A 170 -9.73 14.27 -11.61
N SER A 171 -8.70 15.00 -12.01
CA SER A 171 -7.66 14.52 -12.92
C SER A 171 -6.82 13.41 -12.28
N LEU A 172 -6.40 13.57 -11.01
CA LEU A 172 -5.69 12.53 -10.26
C LEU A 172 -6.57 11.30 -9.98
N GLY A 173 -7.89 11.46 -9.90
CA GLY A 173 -8.84 10.38 -9.71
C GLY A 173 -8.81 9.34 -10.84
N PHE A 174 -8.46 9.74 -12.06
CA PHE A 174 -8.30 8.81 -13.17
C PHE A 174 -7.13 7.84 -12.92
N THR A 175 -5.94 8.35 -12.62
CA THR A 175 -4.75 7.51 -12.34
C THR A 175 -4.89 6.72 -11.05
N ALA A 176 -5.51 7.28 -10.02
CA ALA A 176 -5.85 6.58 -8.78
C ALA A 176 -6.78 5.38 -9.04
N THR A 177 -7.85 5.58 -9.82
CA THR A 177 -8.76 4.49 -10.21
C THR A 177 -8.04 3.43 -11.06
N GLN A 178 -7.20 3.86 -12.00
CA GLN A 178 -6.42 2.94 -12.84
C GLN A 178 -5.48 2.08 -12.00
N THR A 179 -4.85 2.66 -10.96
CA THR A 179 -4.01 1.91 -10.00
C THR A 179 -4.82 0.85 -9.25
N VAL A 180 -6.01 1.21 -8.76
CA VAL A 180 -6.90 0.27 -8.06
C VAL A 180 -7.35 -0.85 -8.99
N LEU A 181 -7.77 -0.53 -10.22
CA LEU A 181 -8.19 -1.54 -11.20
C LEU A 181 -7.06 -2.52 -11.52
N ALA A 182 -5.84 -2.01 -11.75
CA ALA A 182 -4.68 -2.85 -12.00
C ALA A 182 -4.38 -3.77 -10.81
N ALA A 183 -4.36 -3.24 -9.59
CA ALA A 183 -4.14 -4.05 -8.39
C ALA A 183 -5.19 -5.16 -8.25
N ARG A 184 -6.47 -4.84 -8.44
CA ARG A 184 -7.57 -5.82 -8.33
C ARG A 184 -7.50 -6.89 -9.41
N ALA A 185 -7.14 -6.53 -10.65
CA ALA A 185 -7.02 -7.47 -11.77
C ALA A 185 -5.94 -8.54 -11.52
N TYR A 186 -4.90 -8.19 -10.78
CA TYR A 186 -3.75 -9.07 -10.52
C TYR A 186 -3.65 -9.54 -9.06
N GLY A 187 -4.63 -9.21 -8.21
CA GLY A 187 -4.67 -9.64 -6.81
C GLY A 187 -3.64 -8.95 -5.91
N ALA A 188 -3.13 -7.79 -6.30
CA ALA A 188 -2.19 -7.01 -5.52
C ALA A 188 -2.88 -6.12 -4.49
N HIS A 189 -2.22 -5.88 -3.36
CA HIS A 189 -2.61 -4.86 -2.38
C HIS A 189 -2.40 -3.46 -2.97
N VAL A 190 -3.23 -2.49 -2.60
CA VAL A 190 -3.13 -1.14 -3.17
C VAL A 190 -3.22 -0.06 -2.12
N THR A 191 -2.30 0.89 -2.19
CA THR A 191 -2.27 2.05 -1.30
C THR A 191 -2.24 3.34 -2.10
N ASP A 192 -2.71 4.44 -1.49
CA ASP A 192 -2.51 5.78 -2.01
C ASP A 192 -1.41 6.53 -1.23
N GLY A 193 -0.65 7.38 -1.89
CA GLY A 193 0.23 8.33 -1.24
C GLY A 193 -0.59 9.48 -0.67
N LEU A 194 -0.64 9.62 0.66
CA LEU A 194 -1.30 10.76 1.29
C LEU A 194 -0.46 12.01 1.05
N HIS A 195 -0.67 12.63 -0.11
CA HIS A 195 -0.01 13.84 -0.55
C HIS A 195 -1.04 14.94 -0.79
N MET A 196 -0.90 16.06 -0.11
CA MET A 196 -1.81 17.21 -0.20
C MET A 196 -1.14 18.45 0.40
N GLU A 197 -1.53 19.64 -0.05
CA GLU A 197 -0.93 20.89 0.43
C GLU A 197 -1.20 21.09 1.93
N ASP A 198 -2.43 20.90 2.36
CA ASP A 198 -2.85 21.14 3.76
C ASP A 198 -2.75 19.87 4.64
N TRP A 199 -1.60 19.19 4.56
CA TRP A 199 -1.35 17.91 5.22
C TRP A 199 -1.38 17.94 6.76
N ARG A 200 -1.39 19.12 7.39
CA ARG A 200 -1.52 19.27 8.84
C ARG A 200 -2.94 19.51 9.31
N ASN A 201 -3.84 19.85 8.41
CA ASN A 201 -5.26 20.06 8.70
C ASN A 201 -5.95 18.70 8.85
N GLU A 202 -6.33 18.35 10.07
CA GLU A 202 -6.90 17.04 10.37
C GLU A 202 -8.21 16.80 9.60
N ASP A 203 -9.08 17.80 9.46
CA ASP A 203 -10.35 17.64 8.73
C ASP A 203 -10.11 17.37 7.24
N ALA A 204 -9.17 18.09 6.63
CA ALA A 204 -8.78 17.87 5.24
C ALA A 204 -8.16 16.48 5.05
N VAL A 205 -7.29 16.06 5.97
CA VAL A 205 -6.69 14.71 5.97
C VAL A 205 -7.75 13.63 6.12
N ARG A 206 -8.71 13.79 7.04
CA ARG A 206 -9.84 12.87 7.21
C ARG A 206 -10.70 12.77 5.95
N ALA A 207 -10.97 13.89 5.30
CA ALA A 207 -11.71 13.91 4.02
C ALA A 207 -10.94 13.14 2.93
N TYR A 208 -9.62 13.36 2.83
CA TYR A 208 -8.75 12.62 1.91
C TYR A 208 -8.81 11.12 2.13
N ILE A 209 -8.64 10.66 3.38
CA ILE A 209 -8.63 9.24 3.71
C ILE A 209 -9.99 8.59 3.39
N ARG A 210 -11.11 9.28 3.70
CA ARG A 210 -12.46 8.81 3.32
C ARG A 210 -12.61 8.69 1.80
N HIS A 211 -12.10 9.65 1.05
CA HIS A 211 -12.12 9.60 -0.41
C HIS A 211 -11.33 8.41 -0.95
N ALA A 212 -10.11 8.18 -0.46
CA ALA A 212 -9.30 7.03 -0.82
C ALA A 212 -10.00 5.69 -0.48
N LYS A 213 -10.66 5.60 0.69
CA LYS A 213 -11.52 4.45 1.04
C LYS A 213 -12.62 4.22 0.01
N MET A 214 -13.31 5.27 -0.42
CA MET A 214 -14.37 5.19 -1.45
C MET A 214 -13.82 4.80 -2.83
N GLN A 215 -12.60 5.20 -3.17
CA GLN A 215 -11.93 4.79 -4.40
C GLN A 215 -11.48 3.33 -4.38
N GLY A 216 -11.45 2.68 -3.22
CA GLY A 216 -11.12 1.27 -3.08
C GLY A 216 -9.66 0.98 -2.71
N PHE A 217 -8.93 1.94 -2.18
CA PHE A 217 -7.60 1.71 -1.63
C PHE A 217 -7.67 0.89 -0.33
N ASP A 218 -6.71 -0.03 -0.14
CA ASP A 218 -6.59 -0.85 1.05
C ASP A 218 -5.86 -0.13 2.19
N GLY A 219 -5.03 0.86 1.87
CA GLY A 219 -4.22 1.62 2.82
C GLY A 219 -3.68 2.91 2.24
N LEU A 220 -2.98 3.67 3.08
CA LEU A 220 -2.28 4.89 2.66
C LEU A 220 -0.84 4.92 3.19
N ASN A 221 0.03 5.57 2.41
CA ASN A 221 1.40 5.89 2.81
C ASN A 221 1.47 7.36 3.25
N SER A 222 2.23 7.65 4.29
CA SER A 222 2.52 9.01 4.69
C SER A 222 3.89 9.12 5.34
N PHE A 223 4.46 10.31 5.28
CA PHE A 223 5.69 10.69 5.98
C PHE A 223 5.40 11.31 7.38
N TYR A 224 4.13 11.56 7.70
CA TYR A 224 3.73 12.25 8.92
C TYR A 224 3.09 11.31 9.92
N LEU A 225 3.75 11.16 11.05
CA LEU A 225 3.39 10.21 12.10
C LEU A 225 1.91 10.30 12.57
N PRO A 226 1.35 11.51 12.83
CA PRO A 226 -0.03 11.63 13.28
C PRO A 226 -1.07 11.06 12.29
N HIS A 227 -0.77 10.99 10.98
CA HIS A 227 -1.68 10.41 10.01
C HIS A 227 -1.97 8.94 10.25
N MET A 228 -1.05 8.20 10.89
CA MET A 228 -1.19 6.75 11.09
C MET A 228 -2.44 6.39 11.88
N ALA A 229 -2.74 7.15 12.92
CA ALA A 229 -3.94 6.93 13.73
C ALA A 229 -5.22 7.20 12.91
N LEU A 230 -5.24 8.29 12.15
CA LEU A 230 -6.38 8.67 11.31
C LEU A 230 -6.64 7.65 10.18
N ILE A 231 -5.56 7.17 9.56
CA ILE A 231 -5.65 6.14 8.52
C ILE A 231 -6.27 4.86 9.09
N LYS A 232 -5.77 4.40 10.24
CA LYS A 232 -6.30 3.20 10.90
C LYS A 232 -7.74 3.38 11.33
N GLU A 233 -8.08 4.49 11.96
CA GLU A 233 -9.44 4.80 12.39
C GLU A 233 -10.44 4.72 11.23
N ILE A 234 -10.13 5.37 10.09
CA ILE A 234 -11.08 5.53 8.98
C ILE A 234 -11.14 4.28 8.10
N LEU A 235 -10.00 3.61 7.87
CA LEU A 235 -9.96 2.43 7.01
C LEU A 235 -10.34 1.14 7.73
N THR A 236 -10.30 1.11 9.06
CA THR A 236 -10.75 -0.08 9.81
C THR A 236 -12.29 -0.13 9.80
N PRO A 237 -12.89 -1.27 9.47
CA PRO A 237 -14.33 -1.43 9.58
C PRO A 237 -14.81 -1.21 11.03
N THR A 238 -15.87 -0.43 11.18
CA THR A 238 -16.50 -0.22 12.49
C THR A 238 -17.32 -1.43 12.92
N ALA A 239 -17.54 -1.60 14.23
CA ALA A 239 -18.40 -2.65 14.74
C ALA A 239 -19.82 -2.60 14.13
N GLN A 240 -20.33 -1.39 13.87
CA GLN A 240 -21.64 -1.21 13.23
C GLN A 240 -21.65 -1.66 11.77
N GLU A 241 -20.58 -1.36 11.00
CA GLU A 241 -20.44 -1.84 9.61
C GLU A 241 -20.36 -3.37 9.58
N VAL A 242 -19.63 -3.98 10.52
CA VAL A 242 -19.50 -5.45 10.63
C VAL A 242 -20.84 -6.11 11.01
N GLU A 243 -21.55 -5.56 11.97
CA GLU A 243 -22.87 -6.07 12.37
C GLU A 243 -23.89 -5.99 11.23
N HIS A 244 -23.93 -4.84 10.53
CA HIS A 244 -24.75 -4.69 9.32
C HIS A 244 -24.37 -5.73 8.25
N ALA A 245 -23.09 -5.92 7.99
CA ALA A 245 -22.61 -6.92 7.03
C ALA A 245 -23.05 -8.35 7.43
N ARG A 246 -22.96 -8.70 8.71
CA ARG A 246 -23.47 -10.02 9.20
C ARG A 246 -24.98 -10.18 9.01
N ARG A 247 -25.76 -9.10 9.21
CA ARG A 247 -27.20 -9.11 8.92
C ARG A 247 -27.50 -9.30 7.43
N VAL A 248 -26.74 -8.63 6.55
CA VAL A 248 -26.84 -8.79 5.09
C VAL A 248 -26.58 -10.24 4.71
N ILE A 249 -25.50 -10.86 5.24
CA ILE A 249 -25.15 -12.26 4.98
C ILE A 249 -26.30 -13.19 5.40
N ALA A 250 -26.75 -13.08 6.64
CA ALA A 250 -27.79 -13.94 7.17
C ALA A 250 -29.12 -13.83 6.38
N ALA A 251 -29.52 -12.60 6.05
CA ALA A 251 -30.75 -12.36 5.29
C ALA A 251 -30.66 -12.92 3.86
N TYR A 252 -29.52 -12.75 3.19
CA TYR A 252 -29.33 -13.25 1.83
C TYR A 252 -29.27 -14.76 1.77
N GLU A 253 -28.63 -15.45 2.73
CA GLU A 253 -28.61 -16.91 2.83
C GLU A 253 -30.03 -17.52 3.02
N VAL A 254 -30.89 -16.85 3.80
CA VAL A 254 -32.28 -17.26 3.95
C VAL A 254 -33.05 -17.11 2.64
N ALA A 255 -32.93 -15.97 1.96
CA ALA A 255 -33.55 -15.70 0.67
C ALA A 255 -33.10 -16.71 -0.39
N GLN A 256 -31.82 -17.05 -0.43
CA GLN A 256 -31.24 -18.01 -1.37
C GLN A 256 -31.84 -19.41 -1.18
N LYS A 257 -32.00 -19.86 0.08
CA LYS A 257 -32.65 -21.15 0.38
C LYS A 257 -34.10 -21.18 -0.08
N GLN A 258 -34.76 -20.03 -0.17
CA GLN A 258 -36.14 -19.91 -0.66
C GLN A 258 -36.23 -19.67 -2.18
N GLY A 259 -35.10 -19.69 -2.89
CA GLY A 259 -35.02 -19.43 -4.33
C GLY A 259 -35.24 -17.96 -4.73
N VAL A 260 -35.09 -17.04 -3.78
CA VAL A 260 -35.27 -15.61 -4.03
C VAL A 260 -33.90 -14.97 -4.36
N PRO A 261 -33.69 -14.40 -5.57
CA PRO A 261 -32.39 -13.88 -5.99
C PRO A 261 -32.06 -12.51 -5.44
N ALA A 262 -33.02 -11.79 -4.87
CA ALA A 262 -32.89 -10.47 -4.30
C ALA A 262 -33.85 -10.27 -3.14
N LEU A 263 -33.43 -9.49 -2.15
CA LEU A 263 -34.28 -9.14 -1.01
C LEU A 263 -34.15 -7.64 -0.68
N VAL A 264 -35.02 -7.14 0.19
CA VAL A 264 -34.92 -5.78 0.74
C VAL A 264 -34.57 -5.90 2.22
N LEU A 265 -33.48 -5.26 2.63
CA LEU A 265 -33.04 -5.13 4.02
C LEU A 265 -32.84 -3.64 4.34
N ASP A 266 -33.49 -3.15 5.40
CA ASP A 266 -33.42 -1.75 5.82
C ASP A 266 -33.76 -0.75 4.67
N GLY A 267 -34.72 -1.10 3.80
CA GLY A 267 -35.14 -0.29 2.65
C GLY A 267 -34.19 -0.31 1.44
N LYS A 268 -33.12 -1.10 1.47
CA LYS A 268 -32.16 -1.26 0.36
C LYS A 268 -32.27 -2.63 -0.28
N ALA A 269 -32.15 -2.68 -1.60
CA ALA A 269 -32.06 -3.94 -2.32
C ALA A 269 -30.70 -4.60 -2.04
N ILE A 270 -30.75 -5.89 -1.68
CA ILE A 270 -29.56 -6.72 -1.46
C ILE A 270 -29.54 -7.77 -2.57
N LEU A 271 -28.50 -7.69 -3.37
CA LEU A 271 -28.18 -8.61 -4.46
C LEU A 271 -26.90 -9.39 -4.11
N ILE A 272 -26.47 -10.26 -5.01
CA ILE A 272 -25.28 -11.09 -4.80
C ILE A 272 -24.02 -10.27 -4.50
N HIS A 273 -23.84 -9.10 -5.14
CA HIS A 273 -22.65 -8.29 -4.94
C HIS A 273 -22.61 -7.59 -3.57
N GLU A 274 -23.77 -7.22 -2.98
CA GLU A 274 -23.83 -6.74 -1.59
C GLU A 274 -23.48 -7.85 -0.61
N PHE A 275 -23.95 -9.06 -0.86
CA PHE A 275 -23.61 -10.25 -0.07
C PHE A 275 -22.10 -10.56 -0.13
N GLU A 276 -21.48 -10.53 -1.30
CA GLU A 276 -20.04 -10.77 -1.46
C GLU A 276 -19.20 -9.68 -0.78
N LYS A 277 -19.61 -8.40 -0.89
CA LYS A 277 -18.97 -7.29 -0.17
C LYS A 277 -19.08 -7.47 1.35
N ALA A 278 -20.24 -7.88 1.85
CA ALA A 278 -20.44 -8.13 3.27
C ALA A 278 -19.53 -9.26 3.78
N HIS A 279 -19.42 -10.36 3.03
CA HIS A 279 -18.50 -11.45 3.36
C HIS A 279 -17.03 -11.01 3.38
N LYS A 280 -16.62 -10.20 2.41
CA LYS A 280 -15.25 -9.65 2.37
C LYS A 280 -14.98 -8.81 3.61
N LEU A 281 -15.88 -7.90 3.97
CA LEU A 281 -15.74 -7.01 5.13
C LEU A 281 -15.65 -7.79 6.45
N VAL A 282 -16.54 -8.76 6.66
CA VAL A 282 -16.54 -9.59 7.89
C VAL A 282 -15.24 -10.39 7.99
N ARG A 283 -14.81 -11.02 6.90
CA ARG A 283 -13.55 -11.77 6.87
C ARG A 283 -12.35 -10.88 7.21
N GLU A 284 -12.23 -9.69 6.61
CA GLU A 284 -11.16 -8.74 6.89
C GLU A 284 -11.16 -8.30 8.36
N PHE A 285 -12.33 -8.12 8.96
CA PHE A 285 -12.46 -7.77 10.37
C PHE A 285 -12.04 -8.92 11.28
N ASP A 286 -12.49 -10.14 11.00
CA ASP A 286 -12.17 -11.32 11.81
C ASP A 286 -10.67 -11.67 11.72
N GLU A 287 -10.04 -11.53 10.54
CA GLU A 287 -8.59 -11.72 10.35
C GLU A 287 -7.78 -10.71 11.20
N MET A 288 -8.27 -9.47 11.38
CA MET A 288 -7.62 -8.48 12.24
C MET A 288 -7.74 -8.77 13.74
N ALA A 289 -8.82 -9.40 14.15
CA ALA A 289 -9.05 -9.74 15.56
C ALA A 289 -8.17 -10.92 16.03
N HIS A 290 -7.62 -11.69 15.10
CA HIS A 290 -6.84 -12.91 15.38
C HIS A 290 -5.35 -12.78 15.01
N GLY A 291 -4.90 -11.66 14.47
CA GLY A 291 -3.50 -11.34 14.12
C GLY A 291 -2.89 -10.28 15.03
#